data_bf006e513add94e67b2c0083cd26d87f
#
_entry.id   bf006e513add94e67b2c0083cd26d87f
#
_cell.length_a   1.000
_cell.length_b   1.000
_cell.length_c   1.000
_cell.angle_alpha   90.00
_cell.angle_beta   90.00
_cell.angle_gamma   90.00
#
_symmetry.space_group_name_H-M   'P 1'
#
loop_
_entity.id
_entity.type
_entity.pdbx_description
1 polymer ?
#
loop_
_entity_poly.entity_id
_entity_poly.type
_entity_poly.pdbx_seq_one_letter_code
_entity_poly.pdbx_strand_id
1 'polypeptide(L)'
;MVSTAPKSTEKHADTEATVRLTVAQATIRFLANQYVEHDGERTKFFAGCFGIFGHGNVAGLGQALLQDEVESLEAGREPGLKYVLGRNEQAMVHSAVAYARQKDRLQTWAVTASVGPGSTNMLTGAALATINRLPVLLLPADTFATRVSSPVLQELELPSSGDVTVNDA
;
A
#
# COMPACT_ATOMS: atom_id res chain seq x y z
N MET A 1 56.70 -6.27 -37.46
CA MET A 1 55.28 -5.93 -37.69
C MET A 1 54.43 -6.79 -36.76
N VAL A 2 53.90 -6.20 -35.71
CA VAL A 2 53.05 -6.87 -34.75
C VAL A 2 51.64 -6.33 -34.99
N SER A 3 50.73 -7.22 -35.47
CA SER A 3 49.33 -6.93 -35.70
C SER A 3 48.58 -7.07 -34.39
N THR A 4 48.06 -5.97 -33.90
CA THR A 4 47.12 -5.97 -32.74
C THR A 4 45.69 -5.98 -33.25
N ALA A 5 45.01 -7.11 -33.05
CA ALA A 5 43.58 -7.22 -33.27
C ALA A 5 42.80 -6.41 -32.18
N PRO A 6 41.69 -5.74 -32.53
CA PRO A 6 40.88 -5.02 -31.57
C PRO A 6 40.09 -5.99 -30.69
N LYS A 7 40.17 -5.80 -29.36
CA LYS A 7 39.29 -6.49 -28.41
C LYS A 7 37.87 -5.97 -28.61
N SER A 8 36.98 -6.88 -28.97
CA SER A 8 35.53 -6.64 -28.95
C SER A 8 35.08 -6.47 -27.50
N THR A 9 34.71 -5.26 -27.12
CA THR A 9 33.93 -4.99 -25.91
C THR A 9 32.50 -5.44 -26.15
N GLU A 10 32.18 -6.66 -25.74
CA GLU A 10 30.80 -7.07 -25.59
C GLU A 10 30.15 -6.17 -24.54
N LYS A 11 29.30 -5.25 -24.99
CA LYS A 11 28.35 -4.56 -24.14
C LYS A 11 27.27 -5.60 -23.75
N HIS A 12 27.36 -6.12 -22.54
CA HIS A 12 26.22 -6.71 -21.90
C HIS A 12 25.16 -5.61 -21.71
N ALA A 13 24.25 -5.52 -22.65
CA ALA A 13 23.00 -4.80 -22.42
C ALA A 13 22.15 -5.70 -21.53
N ASP A 14 22.25 -5.50 -20.21
CA ASP A 14 21.20 -5.92 -19.29
C ASP A 14 19.93 -5.14 -19.67
N THR A 15 19.13 -5.72 -20.55
CA THR A 15 17.76 -5.27 -20.75
C THR A 15 16.97 -5.69 -19.52
N GLU A 16 17.00 -4.86 -18.48
CA GLU A 16 16.07 -5.01 -17.38
C GLU A 16 14.64 -5.10 -17.96
N ALA A 17 14.00 -6.23 -17.73
CA ALA A 17 12.65 -6.45 -18.19
C ALA A 17 11.72 -5.47 -17.45
N THR A 18 11.21 -4.46 -18.17
CA THR A 18 10.27 -3.50 -17.61
C THR A 18 8.84 -4.04 -17.74
N VAL A 19 8.01 -3.74 -16.75
CA VAL A 19 6.58 -4.05 -16.75
C VAL A 19 5.77 -2.78 -16.59
N ARG A 20 4.69 -2.64 -17.36
CA ARG A 20 3.76 -1.51 -17.23
C ARG A 20 2.70 -1.85 -16.18
N LEU A 21 2.61 -1.03 -15.15
CA LEU A 21 1.67 -1.17 -14.04
C LEU A 21 0.93 0.15 -13.78
N THR A 22 -0.27 0.06 -13.20
CA THR A 22 -0.86 1.19 -12.51
C THR A 22 -0.11 1.43 -11.19
N VAL A 23 -0.22 2.62 -10.61
CA VAL A 23 0.37 2.92 -9.29
C VAL A 23 -0.14 1.94 -8.23
N ALA A 24 -1.44 1.62 -8.24
CA ALA A 24 -2.02 0.66 -7.31
C ALA A 24 -1.42 -0.75 -7.45
N GLN A 25 -1.28 -1.26 -8.69
CA GLN A 25 -0.63 -2.54 -8.94
C GLN A 25 0.83 -2.54 -8.47
N ALA A 26 1.57 -1.46 -8.74
CA ALA A 26 2.95 -1.30 -8.28
C ALA A 26 3.02 -1.29 -6.75
N THR A 27 2.11 -0.56 -6.07
CA THR A 27 2.02 -0.51 -4.60
C THR A 27 1.77 -1.90 -4.01
N ILE A 28 0.77 -2.65 -4.50
CA ILE A 28 0.47 -3.98 -3.98
C ILE A 28 1.65 -4.93 -4.20
N ARG A 29 2.26 -4.94 -5.39
CA ARG A 29 3.45 -5.77 -5.65
C ARG A 29 4.64 -5.37 -4.78
N PHE A 30 4.85 -4.08 -4.54
CA PHE A 30 5.90 -3.60 -3.66
C PHE A 30 5.69 -4.09 -2.23
N LEU A 31 4.50 -3.89 -1.66
CA LEU A 31 4.18 -4.33 -0.29
C LEU A 31 4.27 -5.85 -0.14
N ALA A 32 3.82 -6.60 -1.14
CA ALA A 32 3.89 -8.05 -1.16
C ALA A 32 5.33 -8.60 -1.10
N ASN A 33 6.31 -7.80 -1.50
CA ASN A 33 7.72 -8.17 -1.57
C ASN A 33 8.61 -7.50 -0.50
N GLN A 34 8.01 -6.94 0.55
CA GLN A 34 8.77 -6.39 1.66
C GLN A 34 9.07 -7.48 2.70
N TYR A 35 10.31 -7.59 3.09
CA TYR A 35 10.78 -8.57 4.07
C TYR A 35 11.67 -7.89 5.11
N VAL A 36 11.64 -8.44 6.32
CA VAL A 36 12.57 -8.10 7.40
C VAL A 36 13.43 -9.32 7.68
N GLU A 37 14.70 -9.11 7.87
CA GLU A 37 15.64 -10.13 8.34
C GLU A 37 16.05 -9.79 9.77
N HIS A 38 15.84 -10.74 10.67
CA HIS A 38 16.17 -10.61 12.09
C HIS A 38 16.62 -11.97 12.63
N ASP A 39 17.76 -12.03 13.30
CA ASP A 39 18.36 -13.24 13.86
C ASP A 39 18.49 -14.41 12.86
N GLY A 40 18.76 -14.07 11.59
CA GLY A 40 18.90 -15.06 10.51
C GLY A 40 17.58 -15.58 9.94
N GLU A 41 16.45 -15.13 10.47
CA GLU A 41 15.14 -15.44 9.93
C GLU A 41 14.63 -14.31 9.01
N ARG A 42 14.13 -14.70 7.85
CA ARG A 42 13.52 -13.77 6.88
C ARG A 42 12.01 -13.87 6.93
N THR A 43 11.36 -12.80 7.37
CA THR A 43 9.93 -12.72 7.56
C THR A 43 9.31 -11.69 6.62
N LYS A 44 8.15 -12.02 6.02
CA LYS A 44 7.38 -11.08 5.22
C LYS A 44 6.86 -9.95 6.12
N PHE A 45 7.14 -8.69 5.76
CA PHE A 45 6.82 -7.56 6.62
C PHE A 45 5.31 -7.24 6.63
N PHE A 46 4.65 -7.23 5.47
CA PHE A 46 3.20 -7.02 5.39
C PHE A 46 2.47 -8.36 5.35
N ALA A 47 1.74 -8.69 6.41
CA ALA A 47 0.93 -9.91 6.49
C ALA A 47 -0.33 -9.82 5.62
N GLY A 48 -0.80 -8.61 5.31
CA GLY A 48 -1.97 -8.37 4.47
C GLY A 48 -2.39 -6.91 4.48
N CYS A 49 -3.57 -6.66 3.91
CA CYS A 49 -4.22 -5.36 3.86
C CYS A 49 -5.65 -5.46 4.39
N PHE A 50 -5.95 -4.73 5.46
CA PHE A 50 -7.32 -4.46 5.86
C PHE A 50 -7.91 -3.36 4.98
N GLY A 51 -9.17 -3.46 4.62
CA GLY A 51 -9.81 -2.40 3.86
C GLY A 51 -11.31 -2.33 4.00
N ILE A 52 -11.82 -1.10 3.91
CA ILE A 52 -13.22 -0.80 3.62
C ILE A 52 -13.16 0.13 2.41
N PHE A 53 -13.56 -0.39 1.24
CA PHE A 53 -13.51 0.39 0.03
C PHE A 53 -14.72 1.30 -0.12
N GLY A 54 -14.49 2.42 -0.77
CA GLY A 54 -15.45 3.42 -1.18
C GLY A 54 -14.82 4.29 -2.25
N HIS A 55 -15.22 5.55 -2.33
CA HIS A 55 -14.65 6.50 -3.27
C HIS A 55 -13.13 6.60 -3.09
N GLY A 56 -12.42 6.64 -4.20
CA GLY A 56 -10.97 6.75 -4.30
C GLY A 56 -10.27 5.39 -4.47
N ASN A 57 -10.36 4.50 -3.49
CA ASN A 57 -9.49 3.31 -3.46
C ASN A 57 -10.10 2.03 -4.06
N VAL A 58 -11.42 1.96 -4.31
CA VAL A 58 -12.05 0.73 -4.83
C VAL A 58 -11.51 0.35 -6.22
N ALA A 59 -11.43 1.31 -7.15
CA ALA A 59 -10.94 1.08 -8.51
C ALA A 59 -9.40 1.07 -8.62
N GLY A 60 -8.70 1.43 -7.57
CA GLY A 60 -7.24 1.39 -7.49
C GLY A 60 -6.75 0.20 -6.69
N LEU A 61 -6.56 0.40 -5.39
CA LEU A 61 -6.03 -0.63 -4.49
C LEU A 61 -6.93 -1.86 -4.41
N GLY A 62 -8.26 -1.68 -4.37
CA GLY A 62 -9.21 -2.79 -4.32
C GLY A 62 -9.10 -3.70 -5.53
N GLN A 63 -9.03 -3.12 -6.72
CA GLN A 63 -8.89 -3.87 -7.95
C GLN A 63 -7.50 -4.56 -8.06
N ALA A 64 -6.44 -3.89 -7.61
CA ALA A 64 -5.10 -4.48 -7.61
C ALA A 64 -4.95 -5.64 -6.61
N LEU A 65 -5.60 -5.55 -5.42
CA LEU A 65 -5.66 -6.64 -4.45
C LEU A 65 -6.43 -7.85 -5.00
N LEU A 66 -7.59 -7.61 -5.63
CA LEU A 66 -8.37 -8.68 -6.27
C LEU A 66 -7.57 -9.36 -7.39
N GLN A 67 -6.87 -8.59 -8.20
CA GLN A 67 -6.02 -9.13 -9.25
C GLN A 67 -4.90 -10.02 -8.68
N ASP A 68 -4.20 -9.56 -7.63
CA ASP A 68 -3.16 -10.35 -6.96
C ASP A 68 -3.72 -11.66 -6.38
N GLU A 69 -4.92 -11.63 -5.82
CA GLU A 69 -5.60 -12.82 -5.31
C GLU A 69 -5.93 -13.80 -6.44
N VAL A 70 -6.58 -13.34 -7.51
CA VAL A 70 -6.97 -14.19 -8.65
C VAL A 70 -5.75 -14.82 -9.32
N GLU A 71 -4.74 -14.00 -9.69
CA GLU A 71 -3.51 -14.49 -10.33
C GLU A 71 -2.74 -15.46 -9.42
N SER A 72 -2.80 -15.27 -8.11
CA SER A 72 -2.16 -16.18 -7.14
C SER A 72 -2.88 -17.51 -7.06
N LEU A 73 -4.21 -17.50 -6.96
CA LEU A 73 -5.02 -18.71 -6.91
C LEU A 73 -4.89 -19.55 -8.20
N GLU A 74 -4.90 -18.88 -9.36
CA GLU A 74 -4.68 -19.53 -10.65
C GLU A 74 -3.29 -20.19 -10.76
N ALA A 75 -2.29 -19.58 -10.12
CA ALA A 75 -0.94 -20.11 -10.02
C ALA A 75 -0.74 -21.13 -8.88
N GLY A 76 -1.79 -21.50 -8.13
CA GLY A 76 -1.73 -22.44 -7.01
C GLY A 76 -0.91 -21.96 -5.81
N ARG A 77 -0.83 -20.66 -5.60
CA ARG A 77 -0.08 -20.02 -4.47
C ARG A 77 -0.97 -19.09 -3.65
N GLU A 78 -0.54 -18.77 -2.47
CA GLU A 78 -1.20 -17.76 -1.63
C GLU A 78 -1.06 -16.36 -2.26
N PRO A 79 -2.05 -15.45 -2.03
CA PRO A 79 -1.96 -14.05 -2.44
C PRO A 79 -0.68 -13.37 -1.95
N GLY A 80 -0.10 -12.54 -2.80
CA GLY A 80 1.06 -11.74 -2.45
C GLY A 80 0.78 -10.81 -1.27
N LEU A 81 -0.42 -10.21 -1.24
CA LEU A 81 -0.90 -9.39 -0.12
C LEU A 81 -2.37 -9.75 0.19
N LYS A 82 -2.59 -10.54 1.22
CA LYS A 82 -3.94 -10.98 1.62
C LYS A 82 -4.85 -9.80 1.93
N TYR A 83 -6.03 -9.75 1.30
CA TYR A 83 -7.07 -8.76 1.63
C TYR A 83 -8.02 -9.29 2.70
N VAL A 84 -8.36 -8.42 3.66
CA VAL A 84 -9.37 -8.71 4.70
C VAL A 84 -10.34 -7.53 4.81
N LEU A 85 -11.62 -7.81 4.55
CA LEU A 85 -12.68 -6.83 4.73
C LEU A 85 -12.89 -6.51 6.22
N GLY A 86 -12.73 -5.23 6.57
CA GLY A 86 -13.09 -4.73 7.91
C GLY A 86 -14.52 -4.23 7.99
N ARG A 87 -14.93 -3.84 9.19
CA ARG A 87 -16.26 -3.28 9.47
C ARG A 87 -16.21 -1.86 10.03
N ASN A 88 -15.03 -1.40 10.41
CA ASN A 88 -14.78 -0.07 10.96
C ASN A 88 -13.31 0.27 10.80
N GLU A 89 -13.01 1.46 10.30
CA GLU A 89 -11.65 1.87 9.94
C GLU A 89 -10.74 2.01 11.17
N GLN A 90 -11.26 2.59 12.27
CA GLN A 90 -10.52 2.68 13.52
C GLN A 90 -10.18 1.29 14.08
N ALA A 91 -11.13 0.35 14.03
CA ALA A 91 -10.91 -1.01 14.48
C ALA A 91 -9.85 -1.73 13.64
N MET A 92 -9.83 -1.51 12.32
CA MET A 92 -8.79 -2.07 11.46
C MET A 92 -7.39 -1.55 11.83
N VAL A 93 -7.25 -0.24 12.08
CA VAL A 93 -5.96 0.33 12.50
C VAL A 93 -5.56 -0.20 13.87
N HIS A 94 -6.46 -0.28 14.83
CA HIS A 94 -6.18 -0.89 16.14
C HIS A 94 -5.76 -2.36 16.03
N SER A 95 -6.37 -3.12 15.13
CA SER A 95 -5.99 -4.51 14.87
C SER A 95 -4.57 -4.61 14.29
N ALA A 96 -4.22 -3.72 13.35
CA ALA A 96 -2.88 -3.64 12.81
C ALA A 96 -1.85 -3.24 13.88
N VAL A 97 -2.18 -2.29 14.77
CA VAL A 97 -1.35 -1.89 15.92
C VAL A 97 -1.13 -3.06 16.88
N ALA A 98 -2.19 -3.78 17.23
CA ALA A 98 -2.09 -4.95 18.11
C ALA A 98 -1.25 -6.06 17.47
N TYR A 99 -1.44 -6.30 16.18
CA TYR A 99 -0.66 -7.27 15.42
C TYR A 99 0.84 -6.92 15.39
N ALA A 100 1.17 -5.66 15.07
CA ALA A 100 2.55 -5.20 15.03
C ALA A 100 3.23 -5.31 16.40
N ARG A 101 2.49 -5.04 17.49
CA ARG A 101 2.98 -5.24 18.86
C ARG A 101 3.25 -6.72 19.15
N GLN A 102 2.31 -7.61 18.82
CA GLN A 102 2.45 -9.05 19.05
C GLN A 102 3.58 -9.67 18.22
N LYS A 103 3.93 -9.06 17.10
CA LYS A 103 5.02 -9.48 16.21
C LYS A 103 6.34 -8.74 16.46
N ASP A 104 6.50 -8.10 17.60
CA ASP A 104 7.71 -7.36 17.99
C ASP A 104 8.19 -6.35 16.93
N ARG A 105 7.23 -5.76 16.18
CA ARG A 105 7.45 -4.82 15.06
C ARG A 105 8.05 -5.45 13.80
N LEU A 106 8.23 -6.76 13.76
CA LEU A 106 8.81 -7.46 12.59
C LEU A 106 7.78 -7.74 11.49
N GLN A 107 6.49 -7.59 11.82
CA GLN A 107 5.39 -7.70 10.86
C GLN A 107 4.30 -6.67 11.15
N THR A 108 3.57 -6.29 10.11
CA THR A 108 2.43 -5.37 10.21
C THR A 108 1.36 -5.66 9.16
N TRP A 109 0.30 -4.84 9.18
CA TRP A 109 -0.74 -4.78 8.17
C TRP A 109 -0.78 -3.40 7.53
N ALA A 110 -1.07 -3.35 6.24
CA ALA A 110 -1.56 -2.14 5.59
C ALA A 110 -3.06 -1.98 5.90
N VAL A 111 -3.53 -0.74 5.93
CA VAL A 111 -4.95 -0.42 6.15
C VAL A 111 -5.38 0.63 5.14
N THR A 112 -6.44 0.37 4.39
CA THR A 112 -7.01 1.30 3.42
C THR A 112 -8.46 1.63 3.73
N ALA A 113 -8.88 2.85 3.42
CA ALA A 113 -10.23 3.35 3.65
C ALA A 113 -10.69 4.25 2.50
N SER A 114 -11.98 4.57 2.48
CA SER A 114 -12.54 5.56 1.57
C SER A 114 -12.06 6.98 1.90
N VAL A 115 -12.34 7.93 1.02
CA VAL A 115 -12.15 9.37 1.28
C VAL A 115 -13.02 9.85 2.45
N GLY A 116 -12.72 10.99 3.00
CA GLY A 116 -13.53 11.68 3.99
C GLY A 116 -13.70 10.92 5.30
N PRO A 117 -14.93 10.54 5.69
CA PRO A 117 -15.17 9.90 7.00
C PRO A 117 -14.39 8.60 7.22
N GLY A 118 -14.14 7.82 6.16
CA GLY A 118 -13.33 6.62 6.25
C GLY A 118 -11.88 6.92 6.64
N SER A 119 -11.27 7.91 5.97
CA SER A 119 -9.92 8.38 6.28
C SER A 119 -9.82 8.99 7.67
N THR A 120 -10.74 9.89 8.05
CA THR A 120 -10.74 10.51 9.40
C THR A 120 -10.96 9.50 10.52
N ASN A 121 -11.75 8.46 10.29
CA ASN A 121 -11.98 7.42 11.30
C ASN A 121 -10.71 6.59 11.62
N MET A 122 -9.64 6.70 10.82
CA MET A 122 -8.36 6.05 11.10
C MET A 122 -7.49 6.81 12.10
N LEU A 123 -7.74 8.10 12.34
CA LEU A 123 -6.84 9.01 13.07
C LEU A 123 -6.54 8.57 14.51
N THR A 124 -7.54 8.12 15.26
CA THR A 124 -7.33 7.63 16.64
C THR A 124 -6.36 6.45 16.67
N GLY A 125 -6.50 5.52 15.73
CA GLY A 125 -5.59 4.39 15.59
C GLY A 125 -4.20 4.81 15.15
N ALA A 126 -4.10 5.79 14.25
CA ALA A 126 -2.83 6.38 13.82
C ALA A 126 -2.07 7.02 14.99
N ALA A 127 -2.77 7.80 15.82
CA ALA A 127 -2.22 8.39 17.03
C ALA A 127 -1.67 7.32 17.98
N LEU A 128 -2.42 6.24 18.21
CA LEU A 128 -1.99 5.12 19.04
C LEU A 128 -0.73 4.45 18.48
N ALA A 129 -0.67 4.20 17.16
CA ALA A 129 0.49 3.63 16.50
C ALA A 129 1.72 4.53 16.68
N THR A 130 1.57 5.84 16.46
CA THR A 130 2.63 6.83 16.56
C THR A 130 3.21 6.93 17.96
N ILE A 131 2.36 7.07 18.99
CA ILE A 131 2.80 7.17 20.41
C ILE A 131 3.55 5.91 20.83
N ASN A 132 3.12 4.75 20.38
CA ASN A 132 3.75 3.46 20.73
C ASN A 132 4.89 3.07 19.76
N ARG A 133 5.19 3.87 18.75
CA ARG A 133 6.19 3.58 17.71
C ARG A 133 5.99 2.20 17.07
N LEU A 134 4.75 1.87 16.75
CA LEU A 134 4.37 0.62 16.10
C LEU A 134 4.20 0.85 14.60
N PRO A 135 4.80 0.00 13.76
CA PRO A 135 4.66 0.15 12.31
C PRO A 135 3.23 -0.21 11.87
N VAL A 136 2.56 0.71 11.22
CA VAL A 136 1.30 0.50 10.52
C VAL A 136 1.32 1.38 9.28
N LEU A 137 0.98 0.82 8.14
CA LEU A 137 0.86 1.59 6.90
C LEU A 137 -0.60 1.95 6.66
N LEU A 138 -0.90 3.24 6.67
CA LEU A 138 -2.22 3.76 6.33
C LEU A 138 -2.23 4.24 4.88
N LEU A 139 -3.21 3.81 4.12
CA LEU A 139 -3.45 4.15 2.72
C LEU A 139 -4.86 4.73 2.59
N PRO A 140 -5.12 5.91 3.18
CA PRO A 140 -6.42 6.57 3.01
C PRO A 140 -6.63 6.95 1.54
N ALA A 141 -7.88 6.98 1.09
CA ALA A 141 -8.20 7.55 -0.21
C ALA A 141 -8.23 9.07 -0.13
N ASP A 142 -7.96 9.71 -1.26
CA ASP A 142 -7.99 11.14 -1.43
C ASP A 142 -8.57 11.52 -2.80
N THR A 143 -8.71 12.81 -3.04
CA THR A 143 -9.15 13.38 -4.30
C THR A 143 -7.99 13.54 -5.29
N PHE A 144 -8.30 13.92 -6.54
CA PHE A 144 -7.27 14.20 -7.53
C PHE A 144 -6.49 15.48 -7.17
N ALA A 145 -5.18 15.42 -7.20
CA ALA A 145 -4.29 16.55 -6.86
C ALA A 145 -4.53 17.83 -7.69
N THR A 146 -5.08 17.71 -8.88
CA THR A 146 -5.35 18.84 -9.78
C THR A 146 -6.83 19.21 -9.89
N ARG A 147 -7.68 18.60 -9.07
CA ARG A 147 -9.11 18.83 -9.10
C ARG A 147 -9.46 20.14 -8.41
N VAL A 148 -10.33 20.93 -9.05
CA VAL A 148 -10.99 22.05 -8.36
C VAL A 148 -11.94 21.48 -7.31
N SER A 149 -11.97 22.10 -6.12
CA SER A 149 -12.86 21.69 -5.04
C SER A 149 -14.31 21.63 -5.54
N SER A 150 -14.85 20.45 -5.54
CA SER A 150 -16.24 20.14 -5.92
C SER A 150 -16.63 18.90 -5.14
N PRO A 151 -17.13 19.07 -3.90
CA PRO A 151 -17.39 17.95 -3.01
C PRO A 151 -18.29 16.91 -3.67
N VAL A 152 -17.87 15.67 -3.63
CA VAL A 152 -18.68 14.53 -4.03
C VAL A 152 -19.02 13.71 -2.78
N LEU A 153 -19.74 12.62 -2.97
CA LEU A 153 -20.10 11.73 -1.87
C LEU A 153 -18.87 11.34 -1.06
N GLN A 154 -18.96 11.51 0.26
CA GLN A 154 -17.92 11.22 1.27
C GLN A 154 -16.68 12.15 1.29
N GLU A 155 -16.58 13.11 0.39
CA GLU A 155 -15.53 14.13 0.50
C GLU A 155 -15.90 15.19 1.55
N LEU A 156 -14.91 15.63 2.31
CA LEU A 156 -15.03 16.64 3.37
C LEU A 156 -14.18 17.88 3.02
N GLU A 157 -14.22 18.28 1.77
CA GLU A 157 -13.52 19.47 1.28
C GLU A 157 -14.30 20.74 1.60
N LEU A 158 -13.56 21.86 1.80
CA LEU A 158 -14.16 23.17 1.85
C LEU A 158 -14.49 23.64 0.42
N PRO A 159 -15.74 24.02 0.12
CA PRO A 159 -16.10 24.48 -1.23
C PRO A 159 -15.36 25.72 -1.69
N SER A 160 -14.80 26.49 -0.77
CA SER A 160 -14.07 27.73 -1.02
C SER A 160 -12.56 27.59 -1.14
N SER A 161 -12.01 26.40 -0.90
CA SER A 161 -10.56 26.15 -0.96
C SER A 161 -10.30 24.76 -1.53
N GLY A 162 -9.57 24.69 -2.65
CA GLY A 162 -9.13 23.44 -3.25
C GLY A 162 -7.94 22.80 -2.55
N ASP A 163 -7.36 23.48 -1.55
CA ASP A 163 -6.10 23.08 -0.93
C ASP A 163 -6.30 22.39 0.43
N VAL A 164 -7.52 22.34 0.95
CA VAL A 164 -7.80 21.73 2.25
C VAL A 164 -8.63 20.49 2.08
N THR A 165 -8.02 19.35 2.36
CA THR A 165 -8.67 18.04 2.41
C THR A 165 -8.64 17.46 3.82
N VAL A 166 -9.48 16.46 4.05
CA VAL A 166 -9.49 15.72 5.33
C VAL A 166 -8.15 15.01 5.60
N ASN A 167 -7.39 14.72 4.56
CA ASN A 167 -6.11 14.03 4.68
C ASN A 167 -4.96 14.95 5.11
N ASP A 168 -5.21 16.26 5.16
CA ASP A 168 -4.25 17.25 5.67
C ASP A 168 -4.34 17.43 7.21
N ALA A 169 -5.19 16.66 7.87
CA ALA A 169 -5.47 16.75 9.31
C ALA A 169 -4.47 15.94 10.16
#